data_8617772369e17973b4473bb2d04ee154
#
_entry.id   8617772369e17973b4473bb2d04ee154
#
_cell.length_a   1.000
_cell.length_b   1.000
_cell.length_c   1.000
_cell.angle_alpha   90.00
_cell.angle_beta   90.00
_cell.angle_gamma   90.00
#
_symmetry.space_group_name_H-M   'P 1'
#
loop_
_entity.id
_entity.type
_entity.pdbx_description
1 polymer ?
#
loop_
_entity_poly.entity_id
_entity_poly.type
_entity_poly.pdbx_seq_one_letter_code
_entity_poly.pdbx_strand_id
1 'polypeptide(L)'
;MCRCASTRGYRHFMGRVTGMLCNFYGLAGPARLGDNPALVTGQPIAHSAAETPMPSFDFIATGQRVVQVEQTALDALKPHINAAFQQACELLLACKGRVVVTGMGKSGHIGSKIAATLASTGTPAFFMHPGEASHGDLGMITRHDVVIAISNSGEAAELLTIVPPLKRMRARMISITSNGGSSLAQAADVSLEIGKAEEACPLGLAPTSSTTTTLVLGDALAVALLEARGFTAEDFALSHPGGALGRKLLLRIEDVMHKDEQVPVVSDDTLIVTALLEITRKGLGMTAVVDADGRLAGIYTDGDLRRTLDQRLDIHSTPIREVMTANCTTVSPPLLDAEAVAVMQERKINGVIVVDHERRPIGALNMQDLLRAGVM
;
A
#
# COMPACT_ATOMS: atom_id res chain seq x y z
N MET A 1 -7.90 42.72 21.05
CA MET A 1 -7.01 43.75 20.40
C MET A 1 -5.82 43.00 19.81
N CYS A 2 -5.46 43.33 18.58
CA CYS A 2 -4.36 42.85 17.71
C CYS A 2 -4.80 41.77 16.76
N ARG A 3 -5.13 42.08 15.62
CA ARG A 3 -4.73 42.67 14.31
C ARG A 3 -4.04 41.62 13.43
N CYS A 4 -4.74 41.32 12.34
CA CYS A 4 -4.27 40.67 11.11
C CYS A 4 -2.96 41.27 10.58
N ALA A 5 -2.05 40.45 10.06
CA ALA A 5 -1.05 40.80 9.06
C ALA A 5 -0.93 39.60 8.09
N SER A 6 -1.50 39.72 7.01
CA SER A 6 -1.14 40.10 5.63
C SER A 6 -0.34 39.00 4.90
N THR A 7 -1.08 38.31 4.07
CA THR A 7 -0.62 37.52 2.90
C THR A 7 0.14 38.40 1.89
N ARG A 8 1.47 38.36 1.90
CA ARG A 8 2.33 38.80 0.76
C ARG A 8 3.64 38.03 0.84
N GLY A 9 3.79 36.97 0.07
CA GLY A 9 5.06 36.24 0.02
C GLY A 9 5.13 35.06 -0.96
N TYR A 10 4.11 34.82 -1.79
CA TYR A 10 4.08 33.65 -2.67
C TYR A 10 4.10 33.95 -4.18
N ARG A 11 4.62 35.08 -4.61
CA ARG A 11 4.71 35.46 -6.03
C ARG A 11 6.13 35.72 -6.58
N HIS A 12 7.18 35.32 -5.87
CA HIS A 12 8.55 35.61 -6.33
C HIS A 12 9.46 34.40 -6.53
N PHE A 13 8.94 33.18 -6.55
CA PHE A 13 9.74 31.95 -6.71
C PHE A 13 9.49 31.18 -8.04
N MET A 14 8.60 31.64 -8.90
CA MET A 14 8.32 31.00 -10.21
C MET A 14 8.95 31.72 -11.43
N GLY A 15 9.83 32.66 -11.23
CA GLY A 15 10.42 33.50 -12.29
C GLY A 15 11.88 33.22 -12.66
N ARG A 16 12.51 32.16 -12.18
CA ARG A 16 13.95 31.90 -12.42
C ARG A 16 14.32 30.48 -12.90
N VAL A 17 13.41 29.66 -13.38
CA VAL A 17 13.72 28.32 -13.89
C VAL A 17 13.55 28.20 -15.42
N THR A 18 13.07 29.22 -16.11
CA THR A 18 12.93 29.23 -17.58
C THR A 18 14.09 29.87 -18.34
N GLY A 19 15.20 30.16 -17.68
CA GLY A 19 16.36 30.85 -18.29
C GLY A 19 17.62 30.03 -18.56
N MET A 20 17.59 28.69 -18.41
CA MET A 20 18.84 27.91 -18.46
C MET A 20 18.85 26.70 -19.41
N LEU A 21 18.01 26.66 -20.43
CA LEU A 21 17.96 25.58 -21.44
C LEU A 21 17.84 26.13 -22.86
N CYS A 22 18.64 27.13 -23.23
CA CYS A 22 18.78 27.58 -24.61
C CYS A 22 20.21 28.07 -24.90
N ASN A 23 21.17 27.18 -24.85
CA ASN A 23 22.50 27.45 -25.42
C ASN A 23 23.25 26.15 -25.74
N PHE A 24 22.78 25.38 -26.67
CA PHE A 24 23.55 24.31 -27.31
C PHE A 24 22.91 23.88 -28.64
N TYR A 25 22.70 24.79 -29.56
CA TYR A 25 22.67 24.48 -31.00
C TYR A 25 22.91 25.81 -31.74
N GLY A 26 24.14 25.99 -32.22
CA GLY A 26 24.49 27.10 -33.10
C GLY A 26 23.79 26.93 -34.46
N LEU A 27 22.88 27.81 -34.76
CA LEU A 27 22.36 28.04 -36.11
C LEU A 27 22.43 29.53 -36.39
N ALA A 28 23.10 29.83 -37.50
CA ALA A 28 23.38 31.16 -38.05
C ALA A 28 22.10 31.99 -38.22
N GLY A 29 22.21 33.29 -37.97
CA GLY A 29 21.13 34.27 -38.11
C GLY A 29 20.71 34.51 -39.57
N PRO A 30 19.50 35.04 -39.81
CA PRO A 30 18.98 35.27 -41.16
C PRO A 30 19.64 36.47 -41.82
N ALA A 31 20.19 36.25 -43.01
CA ALA A 31 20.65 37.29 -43.93
C ALA A 31 19.44 38.10 -44.47
N ARG A 32 19.56 39.42 -44.44
CA ARG A 32 18.59 40.33 -45.06
C ARG A 32 18.64 40.18 -46.59
N LEU A 33 17.52 39.82 -47.20
CA LEU A 33 17.31 39.87 -48.65
C LEU A 33 16.65 41.21 -48.99
N GLY A 34 17.29 41.91 -49.94
CA GLY A 34 16.84 43.17 -50.43
C GLY A 34 15.63 43.07 -51.39
N ASP A 35 14.89 44.17 -51.45
CA ASP A 35 13.74 44.39 -52.29
C ASP A 35 14.04 44.25 -53.78
N ASN A 36 13.27 43.42 -54.49
CA ASN A 36 13.14 43.50 -55.91
C ASN A 36 11.66 43.12 -56.32
N PRO A 37 10.86 44.05 -56.86
CA PRO A 37 9.53 43.74 -57.29
C PRO A 37 9.49 43.33 -58.73
N ALA A 38 9.36 42.05 -59.04
CA ALA A 38 9.01 41.55 -60.35
C ALA A 38 7.73 40.71 -60.26
N LEU A 39 6.66 41.25 -60.85
CA LEU A 39 5.40 40.61 -61.09
C LEU A 39 5.57 39.27 -61.82
N VAL A 40 5.15 38.19 -61.19
CA VAL A 40 4.91 36.92 -61.89
C VAL A 40 3.47 36.51 -61.58
N THR A 41 2.63 36.66 -62.60
CA THR A 41 1.26 36.09 -62.67
C THR A 41 1.40 34.58 -62.76
N GLY A 42 1.28 33.88 -61.61
CA GLY A 42 1.22 32.41 -61.54
C GLY A 42 -0.19 31.96 -61.28
N GLN A 43 -0.76 31.18 -62.18
CA GLN A 43 -2.01 30.47 -62.00
C GLN A 43 -1.95 29.58 -60.75
N PRO A 44 -3.06 29.41 -59.99
CA PRO A 44 -3.05 28.50 -58.86
C PRO A 44 -2.94 27.06 -59.36
N ILE A 45 -1.82 26.42 -58.98
CA ILE A 45 -1.68 24.98 -59.13
C ILE A 45 -2.60 24.34 -58.11
N ALA A 46 -3.70 23.79 -58.61
CA ALA A 46 -4.61 22.97 -57.79
C ALA A 46 -3.85 21.67 -57.37
N HIS A 47 -3.21 21.67 -56.22
CA HIS A 47 -2.77 20.43 -55.58
C HIS A 47 -4.01 19.69 -55.03
N SER A 48 -4.64 18.92 -55.90
CA SER A 48 -5.48 17.80 -55.48
C SER A 48 -4.52 16.71 -54.96
N ALA A 49 -4.03 16.89 -53.76
CA ALA A 49 -3.49 15.80 -53.00
C ALA A 49 -4.71 15.03 -52.46
N ALA A 50 -5.11 13.97 -53.16
CA ALA A 50 -5.91 12.95 -52.58
C ALA A 50 -5.15 12.41 -51.34
N GLU A 51 -5.55 12.87 -50.13
CA GLU A 51 -5.12 12.25 -48.89
C GLU A 51 -5.56 10.79 -48.94
N THR A 52 -4.70 9.87 -49.28
CA THR A 52 -4.89 8.46 -49.05
C THR A 52 -5.09 8.32 -47.52
N PRO A 53 -6.27 7.86 -47.04
CA PRO A 53 -6.48 7.70 -45.62
C PRO A 53 -5.41 6.74 -45.10
N MET A 54 -4.63 7.18 -44.13
CA MET A 54 -3.70 6.32 -43.41
C MET A 54 -4.49 5.09 -42.93
N PRO A 55 -4.03 3.86 -43.19
CA PRO A 55 -4.72 2.68 -42.71
C PRO A 55 -4.93 2.83 -41.21
N SER A 56 -6.18 2.67 -40.75
CA SER A 56 -6.52 2.78 -39.34
C SER A 56 -5.73 1.70 -38.57
N PHE A 57 -4.82 2.13 -37.68
CA PHE A 57 -4.03 1.20 -36.88
C PHE A 57 -4.96 0.50 -35.87
N ASP A 58 -4.92 -0.84 -35.83
CA ASP A 58 -5.73 -1.65 -34.93
C ASP A 58 -5.01 -1.80 -33.58
N PHE A 59 -5.33 -0.88 -32.66
CA PHE A 59 -4.83 -0.90 -31.29
C PHE A 59 -5.32 -2.10 -30.49
N ILE A 60 -6.56 -2.60 -30.76
CA ILE A 60 -7.16 -3.72 -30.04
C ILE A 60 -6.43 -5.01 -30.40
N ALA A 61 -6.28 -5.31 -31.68
CA ALA A 61 -5.54 -6.48 -32.13
C ALA A 61 -4.10 -6.47 -31.64
N THR A 62 -3.46 -5.29 -31.63
CA THR A 62 -2.10 -5.15 -31.11
C THR A 62 -2.04 -5.45 -29.61
N GLY A 63 -2.96 -4.91 -28.83
CA GLY A 63 -3.03 -5.17 -27.38
C GLY A 63 -3.26 -6.66 -27.08
N GLN A 64 -4.20 -7.30 -27.79
CA GLN A 64 -4.49 -8.74 -27.65
C GLN A 64 -3.26 -9.61 -28.00
N ARG A 65 -2.53 -9.25 -29.06
CA ARG A 65 -1.28 -9.92 -29.43
C ARG A 65 -0.23 -9.83 -28.33
N VAL A 66 -0.03 -8.65 -27.73
CA VAL A 66 0.91 -8.48 -26.61
C VAL A 66 0.55 -9.41 -25.45
N VAL A 67 -0.70 -9.44 -25.03
CA VAL A 67 -1.16 -10.34 -23.96
C VAL A 67 -0.90 -11.80 -24.31
N GLN A 68 -1.18 -12.21 -25.56
CA GLN A 68 -0.94 -13.60 -26.00
C GLN A 68 0.53 -13.99 -25.99
N VAL A 69 1.43 -13.09 -26.41
CA VAL A 69 2.89 -13.32 -26.37
C VAL A 69 3.39 -13.49 -24.94
N GLU A 70 2.96 -12.61 -24.03
CA GLU A 70 3.33 -12.70 -22.62
C GLU A 70 2.75 -13.94 -21.92
N GLN A 71 1.52 -14.35 -22.25
CA GLN A 71 0.95 -15.63 -21.78
C GLN A 71 1.82 -16.82 -22.19
N THR A 72 2.25 -16.86 -23.46
CA THR A 72 3.13 -17.93 -23.96
C THR A 72 4.45 -17.96 -23.20
N ALA A 73 5.01 -16.79 -22.86
CA ALA A 73 6.22 -16.68 -22.06
C ALA A 73 6.02 -17.22 -20.62
N LEU A 74 4.86 -16.94 -20.01
CA LEU A 74 4.51 -17.45 -18.68
C LEU A 74 4.29 -18.99 -18.69
N ASP A 75 3.70 -19.55 -19.75
CA ASP A 75 3.59 -21.00 -19.90
C ASP A 75 4.96 -21.65 -20.00
N ALA A 76 5.90 -21.02 -20.71
CA ALA A 76 7.29 -21.48 -20.83
C ALA A 76 8.07 -21.35 -19.49
N LEU A 77 7.65 -20.52 -18.55
CA LEU A 77 8.27 -20.39 -17.24
C LEU A 77 7.98 -21.60 -16.32
N LYS A 78 6.82 -22.25 -16.46
CA LYS A 78 6.38 -23.35 -15.55
C LYS A 78 7.42 -24.45 -15.37
N PRO A 79 8.08 -25.00 -16.42
CA PRO A 79 9.11 -26.03 -16.27
C PRO A 79 10.35 -25.56 -15.51
N HIS A 80 10.59 -24.25 -15.42
CA HIS A 80 11.71 -23.67 -14.69
C HIS A 80 11.44 -23.55 -13.17
N ILE A 81 10.20 -23.77 -12.73
CA ILE A 81 9.88 -23.98 -11.31
C ILE A 81 10.24 -25.43 -10.95
N ASN A 82 11.49 -25.65 -10.64
CA ASN A 82 12.13 -26.97 -10.50
C ASN A 82 13.02 -27.03 -9.24
N ALA A 83 13.96 -27.98 -9.20
CA ALA A 83 14.88 -28.16 -8.07
C ALA A 83 15.72 -26.90 -7.75
N ALA A 84 16.08 -26.10 -8.76
CA ALA A 84 16.80 -24.85 -8.53
C ALA A 84 15.89 -23.82 -7.80
N PHE A 85 14.61 -23.75 -8.15
CA PHE A 85 13.63 -22.91 -7.44
C PHE A 85 13.49 -23.34 -5.97
N GLN A 86 13.39 -24.65 -5.71
CA GLN A 86 13.38 -25.18 -4.34
C GLN A 86 14.64 -24.77 -3.57
N GLN A 87 15.82 -24.94 -4.15
CA GLN A 87 17.09 -24.55 -3.53
C GLN A 87 17.16 -23.07 -3.24
N ALA A 88 16.64 -22.22 -4.13
CA ALA A 88 16.53 -20.77 -3.90
C ALA A 88 15.62 -20.46 -2.72
N CYS A 89 14.46 -21.10 -2.63
CA CYS A 89 13.54 -20.93 -1.48
C CYS A 89 14.21 -21.38 -0.16
N GLU A 90 14.88 -22.51 -0.16
CA GLU A 90 15.59 -23.03 1.02
C GLU A 90 16.71 -22.05 1.46
N LEU A 91 17.47 -21.52 0.50
CA LEU A 91 18.51 -20.53 0.76
C LEU A 91 17.94 -19.23 1.36
N LEU A 92 16.80 -18.76 0.83
CA LEU A 92 16.10 -17.57 1.32
C LEU A 92 15.46 -17.80 2.71
N LEU A 93 14.92 -18.98 2.99
CA LEU A 93 14.39 -19.35 4.30
C LEU A 93 15.48 -19.41 5.35
N ALA A 94 16.67 -19.90 4.98
CA ALA A 94 17.83 -19.99 5.86
C ALA A 94 18.55 -18.65 6.08
N CYS A 95 18.20 -17.60 5.34
CA CYS A 95 18.80 -16.28 5.45
C CYS A 95 18.65 -15.71 6.87
N LYS A 96 19.77 -15.33 7.49
CA LYS A 96 19.79 -14.73 8.84
C LYS A 96 19.87 -13.19 8.81
N GLY A 97 20.16 -12.62 7.65
CA GLY A 97 20.19 -11.20 7.39
C GLY A 97 18.95 -10.76 6.57
N ARG A 98 19.21 -10.00 5.50
CA ARG A 98 18.21 -9.48 4.59
C ARG A 98 18.39 -10.04 3.18
N VAL A 99 17.33 -10.06 2.41
CA VAL A 99 17.39 -10.32 0.97
C VAL A 99 17.65 -9.00 0.24
N VAL A 100 18.77 -8.94 -0.49
CA VAL A 100 19.14 -7.76 -1.27
C VAL A 100 18.86 -8.04 -2.73
N VAL A 101 17.89 -7.36 -3.33
CA VAL A 101 17.58 -7.53 -4.75
C VAL A 101 18.29 -6.44 -5.55
N THR A 102 18.96 -6.81 -6.65
CA THR A 102 19.72 -5.87 -7.48
C THR A 102 19.53 -6.16 -8.96
N GLY A 103 19.55 -5.12 -9.79
CA GLY A 103 19.37 -5.20 -11.24
C GLY A 103 19.41 -3.83 -11.90
N MET A 104 19.74 -3.78 -13.20
CA MET A 104 19.83 -2.54 -14.00
C MET A 104 18.56 -2.27 -14.79
N GLY A 105 18.24 -0.98 -14.99
CA GLY A 105 17.17 -0.52 -15.86
C GLY A 105 15.81 -1.19 -15.57
N LYS A 106 15.20 -1.84 -16.57
CA LYS A 106 13.90 -2.52 -16.38
C LYS A 106 13.99 -3.67 -15.37
N SER A 107 15.10 -4.44 -15.37
CA SER A 107 15.34 -5.45 -14.34
C SER A 107 15.43 -4.86 -12.93
N GLY A 108 15.95 -3.64 -12.78
CA GLY A 108 15.98 -2.93 -11.51
C GLY A 108 14.59 -2.52 -11.02
N HIS A 109 13.71 -2.03 -11.91
CA HIS A 109 12.33 -1.71 -11.54
C HIS A 109 11.55 -2.97 -11.08
N ILE A 110 11.71 -4.08 -11.79
CA ILE A 110 11.13 -5.36 -11.39
C ILE A 110 11.75 -5.85 -10.07
N GLY A 111 13.07 -5.73 -9.92
CA GLY A 111 13.78 -6.09 -8.69
C GLY A 111 13.31 -5.29 -7.48
N SER A 112 13.06 -4.00 -7.66
CA SER A 112 12.49 -3.14 -6.60
C SER A 112 11.09 -3.62 -6.18
N LYS A 113 10.23 -4.02 -7.14
CA LYS A 113 8.92 -4.60 -6.82
C LYS A 113 9.05 -5.94 -6.08
N ILE A 114 9.97 -6.81 -6.52
CA ILE A 114 10.21 -8.10 -5.86
C ILE A 114 10.67 -7.90 -4.42
N ALA A 115 11.62 -6.97 -4.18
CA ALA A 115 12.08 -6.64 -2.83
C ALA A 115 10.93 -6.14 -1.94
N ALA A 116 10.08 -5.25 -2.46
CA ALA A 116 8.91 -4.74 -1.75
C ALA A 116 7.91 -5.86 -1.42
N THR A 117 7.65 -6.79 -2.36
CA THR A 117 6.78 -7.93 -2.14
C THR A 117 7.33 -8.86 -1.06
N LEU A 118 8.61 -9.24 -1.13
CA LEU A 118 9.29 -10.03 -0.10
C LEU A 118 9.16 -9.39 1.29
N ALA A 119 9.45 -8.08 1.39
CA ALA A 119 9.38 -7.34 2.65
C ALA A 119 7.94 -7.34 3.22
N SER A 120 6.93 -7.14 2.37
CA SER A 120 5.54 -7.10 2.78
C SER A 120 4.95 -8.47 3.12
N THR A 121 5.60 -9.55 2.69
CA THR A 121 5.20 -10.95 2.93
C THR A 121 6.10 -11.68 3.95
N GLY A 122 6.78 -10.94 4.82
CA GLY A 122 7.50 -11.51 5.96
C GLY A 122 8.94 -11.93 5.69
N THR A 123 9.51 -11.60 4.52
CA THR A 123 10.94 -11.79 4.24
C THR A 123 11.63 -10.43 4.18
N PRO A 124 12.45 -10.05 5.17
CA PRO A 124 13.13 -8.75 5.17
C PRO A 124 13.98 -8.57 3.92
N ALA A 125 13.61 -7.59 3.08
CA ALA A 125 14.27 -7.36 1.79
C ALA A 125 14.35 -5.87 1.45
N PHE A 126 15.32 -5.51 0.60
CA PHE A 126 15.42 -4.19 0.00
C PHE A 126 16.08 -4.26 -1.38
N PHE A 127 15.83 -3.24 -2.18
CA PHE A 127 16.48 -3.10 -3.48
C PHE A 127 17.75 -2.26 -3.36
N MET A 128 18.83 -2.67 -4.05
CA MET A 128 20.08 -1.94 -4.16
C MET A 128 20.44 -1.77 -5.64
N HIS A 129 20.62 -0.53 -6.08
CA HIS A 129 21.01 -0.25 -7.45
C HIS A 129 22.49 -0.63 -7.66
N PRO A 130 22.87 -1.39 -8.74
CA PRO A 130 24.24 -1.83 -8.93
C PRO A 130 25.25 -0.68 -9.08
N GLY A 131 24.81 0.45 -9.67
CA GLY A 131 25.63 1.66 -9.78
C GLY A 131 26.00 2.22 -8.41
N GLU A 132 25.02 2.38 -7.51
CA GLU A 132 25.27 2.85 -6.13
C GLU A 132 26.10 1.84 -5.33
N ALA A 133 25.85 0.54 -5.56
CA ALA A 133 26.63 -0.53 -4.96
C ALA A 133 28.13 -0.39 -5.27
N SER A 134 28.49 -0.08 -6.52
CA SER A 134 29.90 0.12 -6.95
C SER A 134 30.54 1.38 -6.36
N HIS A 135 29.75 2.30 -5.80
CA HIS A 135 30.18 3.56 -5.19
C HIS A 135 30.05 3.63 -3.66
N GLY A 136 29.76 2.51 -3.01
CA GLY A 136 29.80 2.45 -1.54
C GLY A 136 28.68 1.64 -0.88
N ASP A 137 27.50 1.51 -1.50
CA ASP A 137 26.35 0.83 -0.90
C ASP A 137 26.59 -0.67 -0.66
N LEU A 138 27.62 -1.27 -1.27
CA LEU A 138 28.06 -2.61 -0.90
C LEU A 138 28.35 -2.75 0.62
N GLY A 139 28.68 -1.66 1.29
CA GLY A 139 28.85 -1.63 2.75
C GLY A 139 27.58 -1.98 3.54
N MET A 140 26.41 -1.95 2.92
CA MET A 140 25.16 -2.37 3.54
C MET A 140 24.96 -3.89 3.56
N ILE A 141 25.76 -4.64 2.80
CA ILE A 141 25.65 -6.10 2.67
C ILE A 141 26.60 -6.79 3.66
N THR A 142 26.12 -7.84 4.25
CA THR A 142 26.87 -8.70 5.16
C THR A 142 26.91 -10.14 4.68
N ARG A 143 27.76 -10.97 5.29
CA ARG A 143 27.81 -12.41 5.02
C ARG A 143 26.53 -13.18 5.37
N HIS A 144 25.62 -12.55 6.08
CA HIS A 144 24.35 -13.14 6.54
C HIS A 144 23.20 -12.86 5.56
N ASP A 145 23.45 -11.98 4.59
CA ASP A 145 22.47 -11.60 3.57
C ASP A 145 22.49 -12.54 2.37
N VAL A 146 21.40 -12.59 1.64
CA VAL A 146 21.28 -13.29 0.36
C VAL A 146 21.02 -12.24 -0.72
N VAL A 147 21.81 -12.25 -1.79
CA VAL A 147 21.65 -11.32 -2.92
C VAL A 147 20.90 -12.01 -4.06
N ILE A 148 19.81 -11.41 -4.55
CA ILE A 148 19.12 -11.80 -5.78
C ILE A 148 19.55 -10.81 -6.88
N ALA A 149 20.36 -11.29 -7.83
CA ALA A 149 20.87 -10.49 -8.93
C ALA A 149 20.07 -10.79 -10.22
N ILE A 150 19.47 -9.76 -10.83
CA ILE A 150 18.56 -9.89 -11.97
C ILE A 150 19.17 -9.27 -13.22
N SER A 151 19.37 -10.10 -14.24
CA SER A 151 19.83 -9.67 -15.57
C SER A 151 19.32 -10.63 -16.64
N ASN A 152 18.53 -10.15 -17.59
CA ASN A 152 18.00 -11.00 -18.65
C ASN A 152 19.13 -11.71 -19.42
N SER A 153 20.16 -11.00 -19.87
CA SER A 153 21.34 -11.60 -20.54
C SER A 153 22.29 -12.32 -19.57
N GLY A 154 22.29 -11.93 -18.29
CA GLY A 154 23.29 -12.38 -17.32
C GLY A 154 24.70 -11.81 -17.55
N GLU A 155 24.84 -10.79 -18.40
CA GLU A 155 26.13 -10.19 -18.82
C GLU A 155 26.18 -8.67 -18.56
N ALA A 156 25.29 -8.12 -17.74
CA ALA A 156 25.30 -6.69 -17.41
C ALA A 156 26.58 -6.33 -16.64
N ALA A 157 27.41 -5.46 -17.23
CA ALA A 157 28.74 -5.10 -16.71
C ALA A 157 28.68 -4.53 -15.28
N GLU A 158 27.67 -3.71 -14.98
CA GLU A 158 27.47 -3.10 -13.68
C GLU A 158 27.19 -4.16 -12.59
N LEU A 159 26.41 -5.21 -12.92
CA LEU A 159 26.19 -6.32 -12.02
C LEU A 159 27.44 -7.17 -11.85
N LEU A 160 28.13 -7.48 -12.94
CA LEU A 160 29.35 -8.30 -12.88
C LEU A 160 30.46 -7.60 -12.11
N THR A 161 30.51 -6.26 -12.08
CA THR A 161 31.47 -5.48 -11.29
C THR A 161 31.30 -5.71 -9.77
N ILE A 162 30.08 -5.91 -9.29
CA ILE A 162 29.82 -6.11 -7.84
C ILE A 162 29.92 -7.57 -7.40
N VAL A 163 29.95 -8.54 -8.32
CA VAL A 163 30.03 -9.99 -7.99
C VAL A 163 31.29 -10.35 -7.21
N PRO A 164 32.53 -9.95 -7.62
CA PRO A 164 33.73 -10.31 -6.88
C PRO A 164 33.75 -9.80 -5.42
N PRO A 165 33.40 -8.54 -5.12
CA PRO A 165 33.25 -8.09 -3.73
C PRO A 165 32.21 -8.90 -2.94
N LEU A 166 31.04 -9.21 -3.50
CA LEU A 166 30.00 -10.02 -2.85
C LEU A 166 30.55 -11.40 -2.44
N LYS A 167 31.30 -12.04 -3.33
CA LYS A 167 31.95 -13.32 -3.04
C LYS A 167 33.01 -13.22 -1.96
N ARG A 168 33.80 -12.14 -1.91
CA ARG A 168 34.78 -11.90 -0.82
C ARG A 168 34.09 -11.73 0.52
N MET A 169 32.93 -11.10 0.57
CA MET A 169 32.10 -10.96 1.78
C MET A 169 31.42 -12.28 2.17
N ARG A 170 31.47 -13.31 1.31
CA ARG A 170 30.78 -14.59 1.48
C ARG A 170 29.26 -14.43 1.57
N ALA A 171 28.70 -13.41 0.96
CA ALA A 171 27.27 -13.28 0.77
C ALA A 171 26.80 -14.33 -0.24
N ARG A 172 25.70 -15.03 0.05
CA ARG A 172 25.11 -16.01 -0.87
C ARG A 172 24.39 -15.29 -1.99
N MET A 173 24.40 -15.87 -3.19
CA MET A 173 23.87 -15.21 -4.36
C MET A 173 22.95 -16.12 -5.17
N ILE A 174 21.77 -15.61 -5.54
CA ILE A 174 20.83 -16.19 -6.49
C ILE A 174 20.84 -15.32 -7.75
N SER A 175 20.96 -15.90 -8.91
CA SER A 175 20.77 -15.17 -10.18
C SER A 175 19.39 -15.44 -10.76
N ILE A 176 18.79 -14.44 -11.41
CA ILE A 176 17.61 -14.57 -12.26
C ILE A 176 18.00 -14.10 -13.66
N THR A 177 17.97 -15.01 -14.66
CA THR A 177 18.43 -14.74 -16.02
C THR A 177 17.70 -15.64 -17.03
N SER A 178 17.69 -15.25 -18.31
CA SER A 178 17.25 -16.14 -19.40
C SER A 178 18.36 -17.06 -19.93
N ASN A 179 19.60 -16.91 -19.44
CA ASN A 179 20.77 -17.63 -19.92
C ASN A 179 21.54 -18.28 -18.75
N GLY A 180 21.26 -19.55 -18.48
CA GLY A 180 21.94 -20.33 -17.43
C GLY A 180 23.44 -20.54 -17.66
N GLY A 181 23.95 -20.29 -18.88
CA GLY A 181 25.37 -20.31 -19.19
C GLY A 181 26.09 -18.97 -19.01
N SER A 182 25.38 -17.90 -18.59
CA SER A 182 25.95 -16.57 -18.44
C SER A 182 26.93 -16.44 -17.29
N SER A 183 27.77 -15.41 -17.33
CA SER A 183 28.72 -15.06 -16.28
C SER A 183 28.04 -14.90 -14.90
N LEU A 184 26.87 -14.26 -14.87
CA LEU A 184 26.09 -14.06 -13.66
C LEU A 184 25.57 -15.41 -13.10
N ALA A 185 25.03 -16.28 -13.98
CA ALA A 185 24.52 -17.60 -13.58
C ALA A 185 25.63 -18.48 -13.01
N GLN A 186 26.79 -18.52 -13.68
CA GLN A 186 27.96 -19.30 -13.22
C GLN A 186 28.55 -18.75 -11.90
N ALA A 187 28.38 -17.47 -11.66
CA ALA A 187 28.85 -16.86 -10.42
C ALA A 187 27.89 -17.10 -9.25
N ALA A 188 26.60 -17.39 -9.46
CA ALA A 188 25.61 -17.57 -8.43
C ALA A 188 25.76 -18.93 -7.68
N ASP A 189 25.27 -18.99 -6.45
CA ASP A 189 25.13 -20.24 -5.70
C ASP A 189 23.93 -21.03 -6.25
N VAL A 190 22.89 -20.32 -6.68
CA VAL A 190 21.71 -20.89 -7.34
C VAL A 190 21.36 -19.99 -8.51
N SER A 191 21.11 -20.58 -9.68
CA SER A 191 20.64 -19.86 -10.86
C SER A 191 19.22 -20.23 -11.21
N LEU A 192 18.35 -19.24 -11.27
CA LEU A 192 16.96 -19.34 -11.71
C LEU A 192 16.84 -18.87 -13.14
N GLU A 193 16.42 -19.76 -14.02
CA GLU A 193 16.20 -19.43 -15.42
C GLU A 193 14.74 -19.06 -15.65
N ILE A 194 14.51 -17.95 -16.38
CA ILE A 194 13.15 -17.52 -16.77
C ILE A 194 12.74 -18.05 -18.16
N GLY A 195 13.62 -18.86 -18.79
CA GLY A 195 13.46 -19.31 -20.18
C GLY A 195 13.78 -18.21 -21.19
N LYS A 196 13.84 -18.61 -22.47
CA LYS A 196 13.97 -17.69 -23.59
C LYS A 196 12.59 -17.43 -24.17
N ALA A 197 12.05 -16.25 -23.91
CA ALA A 197 10.75 -15.81 -24.43
C ALA A 197 10.94 -14.74 -25.50
N GLU A 198 10.05 -14.73 -26.49
CA GLU A 198 9.94 -13.65 -27.45
C GLU A 198 9.39 -12.40 -26.74
N GLU A 199 10.01 -11.24 -27.00
CA GLU A 199 9.47 -9.97 -26.51
C GLU A 199 8.25 -9.56 -27.35
N ALA A 200 7.20 -9.06 -26.71
CA ALA A 200 5.99 -8.61 -27.40
C ALA A 200 6.23 -7.32 -28.23
N CYS A 201 7.36 -6.64 -27.98
CA CYS A 201 7.82 -5.51 -28.78
C CYS A 201 8.20 -5.99 -30.19
N PRO A 202 7.59 -5.47 -31.27
CA PRO A 202 7.88 -5.91 -32.65
C PRO A 202 9.33 -5.66 -33.10
N LEU A 203 10.04 -4.78 -32.42
CA LEU A 203 11.46 -4.53 -32.66
C LEU A 203 12.37 -5.45 -31.85
N GLY A 204 11.83 -6.24 -30.90
CA GLY A 204 12.61 -7.07 -30.01
C GLY A 204 13.51 -6.30 -29.02
N LEU A 205 13.36 -4.99 -28.91
CA LEU A 205 14.25 -4.11 -28.13
C LEU A 205 13.71 -3.77 -26.73
N ALA A 206 12.40 -3.59 -26.62
CA ALA A 206 11.78 -3.25 -25.34
C ALA A 206 11.49 -4.52 -24.53
N PRO A 207 12.03 -4.66 -23.31
CA PRO A 207 11.71 -5.78 -22.43
C PRO A 207 10.22 -5.75 -22.03
N THR A 208 9.52 -6.82 -22.30
CA THR A 208 8.10 -7.06 -22.01
C THR A 208 7.95 -8.44 -21.38
N SER A 209 7.96 -9.51 -22.19
CA SER A 209 7.85 -10.89 -21.74
C SER A 209 8.93 -11.27 -20.72
N SER A 210 10.17 -10.85 -20.92
CA SER A 210 11.27 -11.10 -19.97
C SER A 210 11.05 -10.42 -18.62
N THR A 211 10.48 -9.23 -18.60
CA THR A 211 10.16 -8.53 -17.36
C THR A 211 8.95 -9.13 -16.65
N THR A 212 7.94 -9.55 -17.40
CA THR A 212 6.74 -10.22 -16.88
C THR A 212 7.08 -11.58 -16.26
N THR A 213 7.89 -12.41 -16.94
CA THR A 213 8.34 -13.70 -16.38
C THR A 213 9.21 -13.54 -15.14
N THR A 214 10.12 -12.53 -15.13
CA THR A 214 10.93 -12.21 -13.95
C THR A 214 10.06 -11.80 -12.76
N LEU A 215 9.03 -10.97 -13.01
CA LEU A 215 8.09 -10.52 -11.99
C LEU A 215 7.33 -11.70 -11.39
N VAL A 216 6.75 -12.57 -12.23
CA VAL A 216 5.98 -13.75 -11.78
C VAL A 216 6.86 -14.73 -11.02
N LEU A 217 8.11 -14.95 -11.44
CA LEU A 217 9.08 -15.77 -10.70
C LEU A 217 9.37 -15.19 -9.32
N GLY A 218 9.55 -13.87 -9.23
CA GLY A 218 9.75 -13.18 -7.95
C GLY A 218 8.54 -13.28 -7.02
N ASP A 219 7.32 -13.19 -7.57
CA ASP A 219 6.09 -13.39 -6.80
C ASP A 219 5.95 -14.84 -6.34
N ALA A 220 6.32 -15.81 -7.18
CA ALA A 220 6.34 -17.22 -6.80
C ALA A 220 7.30 -17.49 -5.62
N LEU A 221 8.50 -16.88 -5.63
CA LEU A 221 9.43 -16.94 -4.49
C LEU A 221 8.81 -16.34 -3.23
N ALA A 222 8.25 -15.13 -3.32
CA ALA A 222 7.66 -14.43 -2.17
C ALA A 222 6.49 -15.22 -1.55
N VAL A 223 5.59 -15.77 -2.38
CA VAL A 223 4.44 -16.56 -1.93
C VAL A 223 4.89 -17.90 -1.33
N ALA A 224 5.83 -18.60 -1.97
CA ALA A 224 6.37 -19.85 -1.43
C ALA A 224 7.03 -19.65 -0.04
N LEU A 225 7.75 -18.54 0.16
CA LEU A 225 8.35 -18.18 1.44
C LEU A 225 7.31 -17.80 2.49
N LEU A 226 6.27 -17.06 2.10
CA LEU A 226 5.13 -16.69 2.94
C LEU A 226 4.44 -17.95 3.49
N GLU A 227 4.10 -18.91 2.62
CA GLU A 227 3.46 -20.17 3.00
C GLU A 227 4.38 -21.01 3.89
N ALA A 228 5.66 -21.14 3.52
CA ALA A 228 6.63 -21.92 4.30
C ALA A 228 6.90 -21.34 5.71
N ARG A 229 6.71 -20.02 5.90
CA ARG A 229 6.81 -19.36 7.20
C ARG A 229 5.53 -19.42 8.01
N GLY A 230 4.40 -19.79 7.41
CA GLY A 230 3.08 -19.68 8.05
C GLY A 230 2.67 -18.22 8.32
N PHE A 231 3.06 -17.29 7.43
CA PHE A 231 2.78 -15.87 7.57
C PHE A 231 1.27 -15.60 7.52
N THR A 232 0.77 -14.87 8.51
CA THR A 232 -0.65 -14.66 8.75
C THR A 232 -1.17 -13.31 8.24
N ALA A 233 -2.50 -13.11 8.26
CA ALA A 233 -3.10 -11.83 7.96
C ALA A 233 -2.73 -10.76 9.01
N GLU A 234 -2.55 -11.15 10.26
CA GLU A 234 -2.09 -10.29 11.34
C GLU A 234 -0.66 -9.80 11.09
N ASP A 235 0.25 -10.69 10.65
CA ASP A 235 1.62 -10.32 10.27
C ASP A 235 1.61 -9.34 9.09
N PHE A 236 0.71 -9.55 8.12
CA PHE A 236 0.55 -8.65 6.98
C PHE A 236 0.05 -7.27 7.44
N ALA A 237 -0.88 -7.22 8.39
CA ALA A 237 -1.40 -5.98 8.95
C ALA A 237 -0.31 -5.16 9.64
N LEU A 238 0.60 -5.81 10.40
CA LEU A 238 1.77 -5.15 11.01
C LEU A 238 2.68 -4.49 9.98
N SER A 239 2.81 -5.09 8.79
CA SER A 239 3.58 -4.52 7.69
C SER A 239 2.86 -3.39 6.96
N HIS A 240 1.52 -3.27 7.10
CA HIS A 240 0.68 -2.29 6.40
C HIS A 240 -0.29 -1.56 7.34
N PRO A 241 0.19 -0.89 8.41
CA PRO A 241 -0.67 -0.32 9.45
C PRO A 241 -1.64 0.75 8.93
N GLY A 242 -1.26 1.49 7.90
CA GLY A 242 -2.10 2.53 7.28
C GLY A 242 -3.14 2.01 6.27
N GLY A 243 -3.11 0.74 5.89
CA GLY A 243 -4.07 0.13 4.97
C GLY A 243 -5.41 -0.22 5.64
N ALA A 244 -6.47 -0.40 4.84
CA ALA A 244 -7.79 -0.81 5.36
C ALA A 244 -7.70 -2.13 6.16
N LEU A 245 -6.93 -3.10 5.68
CA LEU A 245 -6.71 -4.36 6.38
C LEU A 245 -5.94 -4.16 7.69
N GLY A 246 -4.91 -3.29 7.69
CA GLY A 246 -4.14 -2.96 8.90
C GLY A 246 -5.03 -2.36 9.99
N ARG A 247 -5.83 -1.36 9.66
CA ARG A 247 -6.79 -0.77 10.60
C ARG A 247 -7.76 -1.82 11.15
N LYS A 248 -8.35 -2.63 10.29
CA LYS A 248 -9.31 -3.66 10.69
C LYS A 248 -8.75 -4.71 11.65
N LEU A 249 -7.47 -5.07 11.51
CA LEU A 249 -6.82 -6.14 12.28
C LEU A 249 -5.99 -5.64 13.46
N LEU A 250 -5.64 -4.36 13.52
CA LEU A 250 -4.75 -3.83 14.56
C LEU A 250 -5.42 -2.85 15.51
N LEU A 251 -6.46 -2.13 15.08
CA LEU A 251 -7.13 -1.16 15.95
C LEU A 251 -7.92 -1.89 17.06
N ARG A 252 -7.71 -1.43 18.28
CA ARG A 252 -8.40 -1.89 19.47
C ARG A 252 -9.42 -0.85 19.90
N ILE A 253 -10.45 -1.29 20.60
CA ILE A 253 -11.47 -0.40 21.15
C ILE A 253 -10.85 0.74 21.97
N GLU A 254 -9.77 0.45 22.70
CA GLU A 254 -9.07 1.47 23.50
C GLU A 254 -8.43 2.60 22.68
N ASP A 255 -8.19 2.39 21.37
CA ASP A 255 -7.61 3.41 20.48
C ASP A 255 -8.69 4.37 19.92
N VAL A 256 -9.95 3.95 19.91
CA VAL A 256 -11.07 4.65 19.27
C VAL A 256 -12.12 5.15 20.26
N MET A 257 -12.29 4.48 21.39
CA MET A 257 -13.34 4.80 22.38
C MET A 257 -13.17 6.20 22.99
N HIS A 258 -14.26 6.83 23.30
CA HIS A 258 -14.30 7.99 24.17
C HIS A 258 -13.93 7.58 25.59
N LYS A 259 -13.08 8.39 26.26
CA LYS A 259 -12.51 8.11 27.59
C LYS A 259 -12.81 9.22 28.57
N ASP A 260 -12.60 8.94 29.83
CA ASP A 260 -12.65 9.90 30.94
C ASP A 260 -13.91 10.75 30.92
N GLU A 261 -13.78 12.07 30.91
CA GLU A 261 -14.90 13.00 30.90
C GLU A 261 -15.80 12.92 29.65
N GLN A 262 -15.36 12.22 28.60
CA GLN A 262 -16.15 12.05 27.38
C GLN A 262 -17.15 10.88 27.50
N VAL A 263 -16.97 10.00 28.48
CA VAL A 263 -17.89 8.88 28.70
C VAL A 263 -19.19 9.44 29.30
N PRO A 264 -20.36 9.16 28.67
CA PRO A 264 -21.65 9.55 29.25
C PRO A 264 -22.00 8.63 30.40
N VAL A 265 -22.02 9.16 31.61
CA VAL A 265 -22.34 8.41 32.86
C VAL A 265 -23.27 9.21 33.74
N VAL A 266 -24.29 8.54 34.27
CA VAL A 266 -25.22 9.06 35.30
C VAL A 266 -25.43 8.05 36.40
N SER A 267 -25.80 8.51 37.60
CA SER A 267 -26.24 7.63 38.71
C SER A 267 -27.62 7.05 38.44
N ASP A 268 -27.93 5.91 39.01
CA ASP A 268 -29.18 5.18 38.79
C ASP A 268 -30.42 5.90 39.42
N ASP A 269 -30.20 6.83 40.35
CA ASP A 269 -31.20 7.73 40.91
C ASP A 269 -31.42 9.04 40.12
N THR A 270 -30.64 9.28 39.11
CA THR A 270 -30.74 10.47 38.24
C THR A 270 -32.08 10.49 37.52
N LEU A 271 -32.75 11.67 37.49
CA LEU A 271 -33.97 11.85 36.74
C LEU A 271 -33.74 11.73 35.22
N ILE A 272 -34.69 11.19 34.49
CA ILE A 272 -34.57 10.95 33.03
C ILE A 272 -34.21 12.24 32.30
N VAL A 273 -34.82 13.39 32.62
CA VAL A 273 -34.53 14.67 31.97
C VAL A 273 -33.06 15.07 32.11
N THR A 274 -32.45 14.80 33.27
CA THR A 274 -30.99 15.09 33.49
C THR A 274 -30.13 14.12 32.70
N ALA A 275 -30.47 12.86 32.61
CA ALA A 275 -29.76 11.88 31.80
C ALA A 275 -29.81 12.24 30.28
N LEU A 276 -30.93 12.76 29.79
CA LEU A 276 -31.06 13.23 28.41
C LEU A 276 -30.12 14.42 28.09
N LEU A 277 -29.89 15.32 29.08
CA LEU A 277 -28.91 16.39 28.94
C LEU A 277 -27.49 15.81 28.80
N GLU A 278 -27.16 14.78 29.57
CA GLU A 278 -25.87 14.10 29.49
C GLU A 278 -25.68 13.42 28.12
N ILE A 279 -26.68 12.68 27.64
CA ILE A 279 -26.68 12.06 26.30
C ILE A 279 -26.44 13.10 25.22
N THR A 280 -27.16 14.23 25.28
CA THR A 280 -27.03 15.33 24.31
C THR A 280 -25.65 15.96 24.36
N ARG A 281 -25.14 16.23 25.57
CA ARG A 281 -23.83 16.85 25.79
C ARG A 281 -22.68 16.00 25.24
N LYS A 282 -22.77 14.67 25.41
CA LYS A 282 -21.72 13.73 24.96
C LYS A 282 -21.89 13.28 23.52
N GLY A 283 -23.07 13.35 22.94
CA GLY A 283 -23.34 13.12 21.51
C GLY A 283 -23.24 11.66 21.07
N LEU A 284 -23.29 10.68 22.01
CA LEU A 284 -23.16 9.26 21.70
C LEU A 284 -24.52 8.54 21.54
N GLY A 285 -25.66 9.25 21.78
CA GLY A 285 -26.99 8.66 21.69
C GLY A 285 -27.31 7.67 22.82
N MET A 286 -26.49 7.64 23.86
CA MET A 286 -26.64 6.74 25.03
C MET A 286 -25.95 7.31 26.26
N THR A 287 -26.28 6.77 27.44
CA THR A 287 -25.55 7.00 28.69
C THR A 287 -25.46 5.71 29.50
N ALA A 288 -24.30 5.48 30.12
CA ALA A 288 -24.15 4.43 31.14
C ALA A 288 -24.88 4.86 32.43
N VAL A 289 -25.56 3.95 33.05
CA VAL A 289 -26.19 4.13 34.37
C VAL A 289 -25.39 3.33 35.37
N VAL A 290 -24.90 3.98 36.42
CA VAL A 290 -24.07 3.33 37.44
C VAL A 290 -24.76 3.31 38.80
N ASP A 291 -24.48 2.28 39.58
CA ASP A 291 -24.90 2.15 40.97
C ASP A 291 -24.06 3.03 41.93
N ALA A 292 -24.36 2.95 43.23
CA ALA A 292 -23.64 3.70 44.27
C ALA A 292 -22.13 3.35 44.37
N ASP A 293 -21.71 2.18 43.88
CA ASP A 293 -20.32 1.72 43.87
C ASP A 293 -19.60 2.12 42.55
N GLY A 294 -20.30 2.80 41.63
CA GLY A 294 -19.79 3.21 40.31
C GLY A 294 -19.75 2.07 39.31
N ARG A 295 -20.40 0.96 39.54
CA ARG A 295 -20.49 -0.17 38.63
C ARG A 295 -21.66 0.00 37.66
N LEU A 296 -21.50 -0.49 36.46
CA LEU A 296 -22.53 -0.42 35.44
C LEU A 296 -23.77 -1.22 35.83
N ALA A 297 -24.88 -0.54 36.14
CA ALA A 297 -26.20 -1.07 36.42
C ALA A 297 -27.01 -1.27 35.12
N GLY A 298 -26.82 -0.38 34.12
CA GLY A 298 -27.54 -0.46 32.87
C GLY A 298 -27.13 0.61 31.87
N ILE A 299 -27.88 0.71 30.81
CA ILE A 299 -27.73 1.73 29.75
C ILE A 299 -29.07 2.40 29.48
N TYR A 300 -29.05 3.67 29.10
CA TYR A 300 -30.22 4.36 28.59
C TYR A 300 -29.90 5.00 27.25
N THR A 301 -30.72 4.77 26.26
CA THR A 301 -30.50 5.15 24.86
C THR A 301 -31.69 5.94 24.30
N ASP A 302 -31.55 6.51 23.11
CA ASP A 302 -32.65 7.15 22.36
C ASP A 302 -33.82 6.16 22.12
N GLY A 303 -33.53 4.86 22.00
CA GLY A 303 -34.56 3.80 21.92
C GLY A 303 -35.32 3.62 23.22
N ASP A 304 -34.65 3.71 24.37
CA ASP A 304 -35.27 3.65 25.68
C ASP A 304 -36.17 4.86 25.93
N LEU A 305 -35.71 6.07 25.55
CA LEU A 305 -36.52 7.28 25.61
C LEU A 305 -37.85 7.11 24.87
N ARG A 306 -37.81 6.54 23.66
CA ARG A 306 -39.03 6.31 22.88
C ARG A 306 -39.99 5.38 23.61
N ARG A 307 -39.50 4.29 24.23
CA ARG A 307 -40.29 3.38 25.05
C ARG A 307 -40.89 4.05 26.32
N THR A 308 -40.08 4.88 26.96
CA THR A 308 -40.49 5.69 28.14
C THR A 308 -41.66 6.62 27.80
N LEU A 309 -41.57 7.32 26.65
CA LEU A 309 -42.66 8.21 26.19
C LEU A 309 -43.95 7.42 25.83
N ASP A 310 -43.83 6.25 25.21
CA ASP A 310 -44.97 5.38 24.91
C ASP A 310 -45.68 4.91 26.17
N GLN A 311 -44.95 4.69 27.25
CA GLN A 311 -45.50 4.32 28.58
C GLN A 311 -46.09 5.53 29.33
N ARG A 312 -45.99 6.74 28.78
CA ARG A 312 -46.48 8.00 29.37
C ARG A 312 -45.89 8.31 30.74
N LEU A 313 -44.67 7.87 31.03
CA LEU A 313 -43.93 8.20 32.23
C LEU A 313 -43.52 9.67 32.25
N ASP A 314 -43.54 10.30 33.41
CA ASP A 314 -43.09 11.68 33.56
C ASP A 314 -41.54 11.71 33.66
N ILE A 315 -40.88 12.20 32.64
CA ILE A 315 -39.42 12.28 32.58
C ILE A 315 -38.81 13.25 33.60
N HIS A 316 -39.63 14.13 34.21
CA HIS A 316 -39.17 15.11 35.19
C HIS A 316 -39.17 14.59 36.63
N SER A 317 -39.84 13.46 36.88
CA SER A 317 -39.98 12.89 38.22
C SER A 317 -39.54 11.43 38.32
N THR A 318 -39.35 10.73 37.19
CA THR A 318 -38.97 9.31 37.17
C THR A 318 -37.47 9.12 37.20
N PRO A 319 -36.90 8.37 38.15
CA PRO A 319 -35.50 7.95 38.17
C PRO A 319 -35.15 7.02 37.02
N ILE A 320 -33.93 7.14 36.49
CA ILE A 320 -33.49 6.39 35.26
C ILE A 320 -33.45 4.88 35.51
N ARG A 321 -33.22 4.40 36.74
CA ARG A 321 -33.23 2.97 37.11
C ARG A 321 -34.52 2.25 36.75
N GLU A 322 -35.66 2.97 36.68
CA GLU A 322 -36.97 2.39 36.39
C GLU A 322 -37.18 2.08 34.90
N VAL A 323 -36.39 2.74 34.03
CA VAL A 323 -36.57 2.71 32.56
C VAL A 323 -35.33 2.27 31.79
N MET A 324 -34.18 2.15 32.45
CA MET A 324 -32.94 1.71 31.82
C MET A 324 -33.01 0.25 31.36
N THR A 325 -32.20 -0.09 30.40
CA THR A 325 -31.92 -1.48 30.03
C THR A 325 -30.82 -2.03 30.95
N ALA A 326 -31.21 -2.88 31.95
CA ALA A 326 -30.33 -3.35 33.01
C ALA A 326 -29.23 -4.31 32.52
N ASN A 327 -29.53 -5.27 31.65
CA ASN A 327 -28.54 -6.25 31.14
C ASN A 327 -28.02 -5.84 29.75
N CYS A 328 -27.36 -4.69 29.69
CA CYS A 328 -26.83 -4.19 28.44
C CYS A 328 -25.56 -4.95 27.97
N THR A 329 -25.36 -4.98 26.67
CA THR A 329 -24.14 -5.51 26.07
C THR A 329 -22.95 -4.57 26.36
N THR A 330 -21.87 -5.13 26.89
CA THR A 330 -20.61 -4.43 27.18
C THR A 330 -19.45 -5.11 26.46
N VAL A 331 -18.37 -4.39 26.30
CA VAL A 331 -17.11 -4.88 25.74
C VAL A 331 -15.95 -4.49 26.67
N SER A 332 -14.80 -5.12 26.51
CA SER A 332 -13.60 -4.87 27.30
C SER A 332 -12.45 -4.30 26.44
N PRO A 333 -11.50 -3.53 26.99
CA PRO A 333 -10.47 -2.83 26.23
C PRO A 333 -9.63 -3.65 25.25
N PRO A 334 -9.24 -4.92 25.53
CA PRO A 334 -8.40 -5.69 24.63
C PRO A 334 -9.11 -6.17 23.36
N LEU A 335 -10.42 -5.97 23.24
CA LEU A 335 -11.19 -6.38 22.06
C LEU A 335 -10.78 -5.55 20.85
N LEU A 336 -10.68 -6.21 19.68
CA LEU A 336 -10.45 -5.51 18.40
C LEU A 336 -11.71 -4.74 17.98
N ASP A 337 -11.52 -3.61 17.31
CA ASP A 337 -12.64 -2.82 16.79
C ASP A 337 -13.55 -3.62 15.85
N ALA A 338 -12.94 -4.49 15.00
CA ALA A 338 -13.71 -5.38 14.12
C ALA A 338 -14.59 -6.38 14.87
N GLU A 339 -14.14 -6.86 16.03
CA GLU A 339 -14.94 -7.74 16.90
C GLU A 339 -16.08 -6.96 17.57
N ALA A 340 -15.83 -5.70 17.98
CA ALA A 340 -16.87 -4.82 18.49
C ALA A 340 -17.95 -4.56 17.43
N VAL A 341 -17.56 -4.34 16.16
CA VAL A 341 -18.52 -4.22 15.04
C VAL A 341 -19.38 -5.48 14.94
N ALA A 342 -18.78 -6.67 15.01
CA ALA A 342 -19.52 -7.94 14.93
C ALA A 342 -20.54 -8.09 16.08
N VAL A 343 -20.15 -7.78 17.31
CA VAL A 343 -21.03 -7.77 18.48
C VAL A 343 -22.18 -6.79 18.29
N MET A 344 -21.90 -5.57 17.84
CA MET A 344 -22.91 -4.53 17.62
C MET A 344 -23.90 -4.91 16.52
N GLN A 345 -23.44 -5.53 15.44
CA GLN A 345 -24.29 -6.01 14.35
C GLN A 345 -25.17 -7.19 14.78
N GLU A 346 -24.59 -8.18 15.47
CA GLU A 346 -25.34 -9.35 15.98
C GLU A 346 -26.45 -8.92 16.95
N ARG A 347 -26.12 -8.01 17.86
CA ARG A 347 -27.05 -7.49 18.87
C ARG A 347 -27.96 -6.38 18.36
N LYS A 348 -27.75 -5.88 17.12
CA LYS A 348 -28.49 -4.77 16.50
C LYS A 348 -28.50 -3.50 17.36
N ILE A 349 -27.33 -3.16 17.91
CA ILE A 349 -27.10 -1.97 18.74
C ILE A 349 -26.16 -1.00 18.05
N ASN A 350 -26.33 0.30 18.28
CA ASN A 350 -25.55 1.37 17.65
C ASN A 350 -24.43 1.92 18.54
N GLY A 351 -24.34 1.48 19.78
CA GLY A 351 -23.32 1.90 20.73
C GLY A 351 -23.13 0.87 21.83
N VAL A 352 -21.93 0.88 22.43
CA VAL A 352 -21.56 0.00 23.54
C VAL A 352 -20.79 0.77 24.60
N ILE A 353 -20.94 0.32 25.86
CA ILE A 353 -20.13 0.77 26.98
C ILE A 353 -18.96 -0.19 27.15
N VAL A 354 -17.77 0.37 27.29
CA VAL A 354 -16.53 -0.36 27.59
C VAL A 354 -16.36 -0.37 29.10
N VAL A 355 -16.18 -1.57 29.66
CA VAL A 355 -16.05 -1.74 31.10
C VAL A 355 -14.74 -2.40 31.50
N ASP A 356 -14.24 -2.11 32.69
CA ASP A 356 -13.14 -2.81 33.32
C ASP A 356 -13.58 -4.15 33.95
N HIS A 357 -12.66 -4.83 34.64
CA HIS A 357 -12.89 -6.10 35.32
C HIS A 357 -13.83 -5.98 36.52
N GLU A 358 -14.03 -4.78 37.06
CA GLU A 358 -14.99 -4.48 38.14
C GLU A 358 -16.36 -4.01 37.62
N ARG A 359 -16.57 -4.08 36.28
CA ARG A 359 -17.74 -3.55 35.58
C ARG A 359 -17.92 -2.03 35.70
N ARG A 360 -16.87 -1.26 35.87
CA ARG A 360 -16.93 0.21 35.83
C ARG A 360 -16.84 0.71 34.42
N PRO A 361 -17.67 1.66 33.97
CA PRO A 361 -17.56 2.28 32.66
C PRO A 361 -16.22 3.05 32.54
N ILE A 362 -15.36 2.61 31.60
CA ILE A 362 -14.05 3.24 31.32
C ILE A 362 -14.01 3.83 29.92
N GLY A 363 -15.02 3.52 29.10
CA GLY A 363 -15.12 4.03 27.75
C GLY A 363 -16.51 3.85 27.18
N ALA A 364 -16.75 4.52 26.07
CA ALA A 364 -17.96 4.38 25.28
C ALA A 364 -17.62 4.61 23.80
N LEU A 365 -18.28 3.89 22.91
CA LEU A 365 -18.15 4.10 21.48
C LEU A 365 -19.45 3.77 20.74
N ASN A 366 -19.62 4.38 19.60
CA ASN A 366 -20.76 4.11 18.73
C ASN A 366 -20.30 3.70 17.33
N MET A 367 -21.25 3.30 16.47
CA MET A 367 -20.97 2.84 15.11
C MET A 367 -20.30 3.93 14.25
N GLN A 368 -20.53 5.21 14.53
CA GLN A 368 -19.93 6.32 13.82
C GLN A 368 -18.43 6.46 14.13
N ASP A 369 -18.01 6.17 15.35
CA ASP A 369 -16.62 6.19 15.76
C ASP A 369 -15.83 5.10 15.00
N LEU A 370 -16.38 3.89 14.91
CA LEU A 370 -15.80 2.78 14.16
C LEU A 370 -15.71 3.07 12.64
N LEU A 371 -16.74 3.73 12.09
CA LEU A 371 -16.74 4.17 10.70
C LEU A 371 -15.64 5.22 10.43
N ARG A 372 -15.49 6.22 11.32
CA ARG A 372 -14.43 7.24 11.22
C ARG A 372 -13.04 6.64 11.36
N ALA A 373 -12.88 5.62 12.18
CA ALA A 373 -11.64 4.87 12.33
C ALA A 373 -11.30 4.01 11.09
N GLY A 374 -12.24 3.83 10.16
CA GLY A 374 -12.05 3.07 8.93
C GLY A 374 -11.98 1.55 9.15
N VAL A 375 -12.70 1.06 10.15
CA VAL A 375 -12.79 -0.38 10.49
C VAL A 375 -13.89 -1.07 9.69
N MET A 376 -14.83 -0.28 9.21
CA MET A 376 -15.99 -0.73 8.43
C MET A 376 -15.86 -0.36 6.96
#